data_7669fc77b8e093705b8786a3ce4f2167
#
_entry.id   7669fc77b8e093705b8786a3ce4f2167
#
_cell.length_a   1.000
_cell.length_b   1.000
_cell.length_c   1.000
_cell.angle_alpha   90.00
_cell.angle_beta   90.00
_cell.angle_gamma   90.00
#
_symmetry.space_group_name_H-M   'P 1'
#
loop_
_entity.id
_entity.type
_entity.pdbx_description
1 polymer ?
#
loop_
_entity_poly.entity_id
_entity_poly.type
_entity_poly.pdbx_seq_one_letter_code
_entity_poly.pdbx_strand_id
1 'polypeptide(L)'
;MLKHALSALVAMLAGLVFRISATEWLFLLLSITLVIAFEIMNSAIENVVDLASNYHFSMLAKNAKDMAAGAVLVVSGFALVTGLIIFVPKFWALVFG
;
A
#
# COMPACT_ATOMS: atom_id res chain seq x y z
N MET A 1 6.96 -2.31 -7.09
CA MET A 1 5.69 -2.94 -7.49
C MET A 1 5.60 -4.40 -7.15
N LEU A 2 6.60 -5.21 -7.48
CA LEU A 2 6.57 -6.64 -7.17
C LEU A 2 6.40 -6.92 -5.67
N LYS A 3 7.09 -6.16 -4.81
CA LYS A 3 6.99 -6.33 -3.35
C LYS A 3 5.56 -6.12 -2.85
N HIS A 4 4.86 -5.10 -3.39
CA HIS A 4 3.48 -4.83 -3.01
C HIS A 4 2.52 -5.90 -3.55
N ALA A 5 2.77 -6.41 -4.75
CA ALA A 5 1.97 -7.49 -5.32
C ALA A 5 2.13 -8.78 -4.49
N LEU A 6 3.35 -9.11 -4.08
CA LEU A 6 3.61 -10.27 -3.23
C LEU A 6 2.99 -10.11 -1.85
N SER A 7 3.11 -8.92 -1.25
CA SER A 7 2.48 -8.63 0.04
C SER A 7 0.96 -8.73 -0.05
N ALA A 8 0.37 -8.24 -1.13
CA ALA A 8 -1.07 -8.34 -1.37
C ALA A 8 -1.51 -9.81 -1.47
N LEU A 9 -0.76 -10.63 -2.20
CA LEU A 9 -1.06 -12.05 -2.34
C LEU A 9 -1.00 -12.76 -0.98
N VAL A 10 0.03 -12.50 -0.18
CA VAL A 10 0.18 -13.07 1.15
C VAL A 10 -0.99 -12.65 2.05
N ALA A 11 -1.38 -11.37 2.01
CA ALA A 11 -2.50 -10.87 2.79
C ALA A 11 -3.82 -11.53 2.38
N MET A 12 -4.05 -11.72 1.09
CA MET A 12 -5.25 -12.39 0.59
C MET A 12 -5.30 -13.86 1.01
N LEU A 13 -4.17 -14.55 0.93
CA LEU A 13 -4.07 -15.94 1.40
C LEU A 13 -4.32 -16.02 2.91
N ALA A 14 -3.77 -15.11 3.70
CA ALA A 14 -4.03 -15.04 5.13
C ALA A 14 -5.51 -14.79 5.41
N GLY A 15 -6.17 -13.95 4.63
CA GLY A 15 -7.61 -13.70 4.74
C GLY A 15 -8.43 -14.97 4.54
N LEU A 16 -8.05 -15.79 3.56
CA LEU A 16 -8.69 -17.07 3.33
C LEU A 16 -8.45 -18.05 4.47
N VAL A 17 -7.23 -18.13 4.97
CA VAL A 17 -6.85 -19.04 6.06
C VAL A 17 -7.59 -18.67 7.36
N PHE A 18 -7.61 -17.39 7.71
CA PHE A 18 -8.25 -16.91 8.93
C PHE A 18 -9.78 -16.71 8.80
N ARG A 19 -10.32 -16.92 7.61
CA ARG A 19 -11.77 -16.80 7.34
C ARG A 19 -12.30 -15.44 7.79
N ILE A 20 -11.68 -14.38 7.30
CA ILE A 20 -12.11 -13.02 7.66
C ILE A 20 -13.52 -12.73 7.12
N SER A 21 -14.23 -11.82 7.77
CA SER A 21 -15.59 -11.44 7.41
C SER A 21 -15.64 -10.67 6.08
N ALA A 22 -16.84 -10.54 5.51
CA ALA A 22 -17.03 -9.77 4.29
C ALA A 22 -16.61 -8.32 4.47
N THR A 23 -16.94 -7.71 5.61
CA THR A 23 -16.51 -6.34 5.93
C THR A 23 -14.98 -6.23 5.99
N GLU A 24 -14.33 -7.19 6.64
CA GLU A 24 -12.88 -7.25 6.72
C GLU A 24 -12.26 -7.42 5.34
N TRP A 25 -12.87 -8.24 4.47
CA TRP A 25 -12.43 -8.37 3.08
C TRP A 25 -12.51 -7.05 2.32
N LEU A 26 -13.58 -6.27 2.53
CA LEU A 26 -13.71 -4.96 1.89
C LEU A 26 -12.57 -4.02 2.30
N PHE A 27 -12.26 -3.95 3.59
CA PHE A 27 -11.15 -3.11 4.06
C PHE A 27 -9.79 -3.61 3.58
N LEU A 28 -9.58 -4.92 3.54
CA LEU A 28 -8.34 -5.50 3.05
C LEU A 28 -8.15 -5.19 1.57
N LEU A 29 -9.17 -5.42 0.75
CA LEU A 29 -9.11 -5.14 -0.68
C LEU A 29 -8.97 -3.65 -0.97
N LEU A 30 -9.63 -2.79 -0.20
CA LEU A 30 -9.47 -1.35 -0.30
C LEU A 30 -8.02 -0.95 -0.05
N SER A 31 -7.41 -1.47 1.02
CA SER A 31 -6.01 -1.18 1.35
C SER A 31 -5.06 -1.59 0.23
N ILE A 32 -5.23 -2.80 -0.30
CA ILE A 32 -4.41 -3.33 -1.39
C ILE A 32 -4.56 -2.45 -2.63
N THR A 33 -5.80 -2.13 -2.99
CA THR A 33 -6.11 -1.33 -4.17
C THR A 33 -5.48 0.06 -4.07
N LEU A 34 -5.61 0.71 -2.91
CA LEU A 34 -5.05 2.04 -2.68
C LEU A 34 -3.52 2.05 -2.79
N VAL A 35 -2.85 1.07 -2.17
CA VAL A 35 -1.39 1.00 -2.23
C VAL A 35 -0.91 0.83 -3.66
N ILE A 36 -1.51 -0.09 -4.41
CA ILE A 36 -1.13 -0.34 -5.80
C ILE A 36 -1.41 0.88 -6.67
N ALA A 37 -2.59 1.49 -6.52
CA ALA A 37 -2.98 2.66 -7.30
C ALA A 37 -2.05 3.85 -7.05
N PHE A 38 -1.72 4.12 -5.79
CA PHE A 38 -0.82 5.22 -5.44
C PHE A 38 0.61 4.95 -5.89
N GLU A 39 1.04 3.69 -5.87
CA GLU A 39 2.36 3.33 -6.39
C GLU A 39 2.47 3.54 -7.90
N ILE A 40 1.44 3.16 -8.64
CA ILE A 40 1.37 3.42 -10.08
C ILE A 40 1.39 4.93 -10.33
N MET A 41 0.60 5.69 -9.58
CA MET A 41 0.55 7.14 -9.69
C MET A 41 1.91 7.78 -9.38
N ASN A 42 2.59 7.29 -8.33
CA ASN A 42 3.92 7.77 -7.97
C ASN A 42 4.90 7.56 -9.13
N SER A 43 4.88 6.39 -9.75
CA SER A 43 5.74 6.10 -10.91
C SER A 43 5.43 7.01 -12.08
N ALA A 44 4.15 7.29 -12.34
CA ALA A 44 3.74 8.20 -13.40
C ALA A 44 4.24 9.63 -13.12
N ILE A 45 4.10 10.10 -11.88
CA ILE A 45 4.58 11.42 -11.48
C ILE A 45 6.09 11.52 -11.64
N GLU A 46 6.85 10.50 -11.23
CA GLU A 46 8.30 10.47 -11.41
C GLU A 46 8.68 10.62 -12.88
N ASN A 47 8.00 9.88 -13.76
CA ASN A 47 8.26 9.96 -15.20
C ASN A 47 7.93 11.34 -15.77
N VAL A 48 6.80 11.91 -15.37
CA VAL A 48 6.38 13.25 -15.83
C VAL A 48 7.35 14.32 -15.33
N VAL A 49 7.76 14.23 -14.07
CA VAL A 49 8.71 15.18 -13.48
C VAL A 49 10.07 15.10 -14.17
N ASP A 50 10.57 13.89 -14.45
CA ASP A 50 11.83 13.70 -15.15
C ASP A 50 11.77 14.28 -16.58
N LEU A 51 10.65 14.07 -17.25
CA LEU A 51 10.43 14.65 -18.57
C LEU A 51 10.40 16.19 -18.52
N ALA A 52 9.65 16.75 -17.57
CA ALA A 52 9.49 18.19 -17.44
C ALA A 52 10.79 18.91 -17.03
N SER A 53 11.61 18.28 -16.20
CA SER A 53 12.88 18.83 -15.74
C SER A 53 14.05 18.46 -16.64
N ASN A 54 13.82 17.64 -17.66
CA ASN A 54 14.84 17.09 -18.54
C ASN A 54 15.96 16.40 -17.75
N TYR A 55 15.57 15.67 -16.70
CA TYR A 55 16.47 14.97 -15.77
C TYR A 55 17.44 15.88 -15.02
N HIS A 56 17.25 17.21 -15.07
CA HIS A 56 18.06 18.15 -14.32
C HIS A 56 17.46 18.37 -12.92
N PHE A 57 18.34 18.64 -11.95
CA PHE A 57 17.90 18.95 -10.60
C PHE A 57 17.06 20.23 -10.60
N SER A 58 15.93 20.17 -9.92
CA SER A 58 15.03 21.28 -9.69
C SER A 58 14.38 21.07 -8.33
N MET A 59 14.25 22.16 -7.55
CA MET A 59 13.59 22.08 -6.25
C MET A 59 12.11 21.68 -6.38
N LEU A 60 11.44 22.19 -7.41
CA LEU A 60 10.05 21.80 -7.69
C LEU A 60 9.95 20.33 -8.07
N ALA A 61 10.87 19.84 -8.89
CA ALA A 61 10.91 18.43 -9.27
C ALA A 61 11.13 17.53 -8.05
N LYS A 62 12.06 17.90 -7.19
CA LYS A 62 12.32 17.17 -5.94
C LYS A 62 11.08 17.15 -5.05
N ASN A 63 10.44 18.30 -4.86
CA ASN A 63 9.25 18.42 -4.02
C ASN A 63 8.09 17.57 -4.57
N ALA A 64 7.87 17.60 -5.88
CA ALA A 64 6.81 16.79 -6.51
C ALA A 64 7.04 15.29 -6.29
N LYS A 65 8.27 14.83 -6.48
CA LYS A 65 8.62 13.42 -6.25
C LYS A 65 8.48 13.04 -4.79
N ASP A 66 8.94 13.89 -3.88
CA ASP A 66 8.85 13.63 -2.43
C ASP A 66 7.38 13.56 -1.98
N MET A 67 6.54 14.44 -2.47
CA MET A 67 5.12 14.44 -2.15
C MET A 67 4.42 13.18 -2.67
N ALA A 68 4.74 12.77 -3.89
CA ALA A 68 4.18 11.55 -4.47
C ALA A 68 4.59 10.31 -3.68
N ALA A 69 5.87 10.23 -3.30
CA ALA A 69 6.38 9.15 -2.45
C ALA A 69 5.74 9.19 -1.07
N GLY A 70 5.54 10.39 -0.51
CA GLY A 70 4.86 10.57 0.77
C GLY A 70 3.44 10.06 0.74
N ALA A 71 2.72 10.27 -0.35
CA ALA A 71 1.37 9.73 -0.52
C ALA A 71 1.36 8.20 -0.47
N VAL A 72 2.34 7.55 -1.07
CA VAL A 72 2.50 6.09 -0.98
C VAL A 72 2.72 5.65 0.46
N LEU A 73 3.55 6.39 1.22
CA LEU A 73 3.78 6.09 2.64
C LEU A 73 2.49 6.21 3.46
N VAL A 74 1.67 7.22 3.19
CA VAL A 74 0.40 7.41 3.91
C VAL A 74 -0.55 6.23 3.68
N VAL A 75 -0.77 5.84 2.43
CA VAL A 75 -1.67 4.71 2.14
C VAL A 75 -1.08 3.37 2.60
N SER A 76 0.24 3.24 2.59
CA SER A 76 0.92 2.04 3.12
C SER A 76 0.76 1.96 4.64
N GLY A 77 0.82 3.09 5.33
CA GLY A 77 0.52 3.16 6.77
C GLY A 77 -0.91 2.74 7.07
N PHE A 78 -1.87 3.22 6.29
CA PHE A 78 -3.26 2.80 6.39
C PHE A 78 -3.41 1.28 6.19
N ALA A 79 -2.75 0.75 5.17
CA ALA A 79 -2.78 -0.68 4.87
C ALA A 79 -2.19 -1.51 6.02
N LEU A 80 -1.10 -1.05 6.60
CA LEU A 80 -0.47 -1.70 7.75
C LEU A 80 -1.42 -1.74 8.95
N VAL A 81 -2.02 -0.61 9.28
CA VAL A 81 -2.98 -0.51 10.41
C VAL A 81 -4.18 -1.41 10.16
N THR A 82 -4.72 -1.39 8.95
CA THR A 82 -5.84 -2.26 8.57
C THR A 82 -5.48 -3.74 8.75
N GLY A 83 -4.32 -4.14 8.28
CA GLY A 83 -3.84 -5.51 8.43
C GLY A 83 -3.68 -5.92 9.89
N LEU A 84 -3.14 -5.03 10.70
CA LEU A 84 -2.99 -5.29 12.14
C LEU A 84 -4.34 -5.45 12.82
N ILE A 85 -5.30 -4.59 12.51
CA ILE A 85 -6.65 -4.65 13.10
C ILE A 85 -7.36 -5.95 12.70
N ILE A 86 -7.19 -6.39 11.46
CA ILE A 86 -7.86 -7.60 10.96
C ILE A 86 -7.19 -8.87 11.51
N PHE A 87 -5.86 -8.96 11.44
CA PHE A 87 -5.16 -10.22 11.64
C PHE A 87 -4.63 -10.44 13.05
N VAL A 88 -4.23 -9.40 13.77
CA VAL A 88 -3.66 -9.54 15.12
C VAL A 88 -4.65 -10.21 16.09
N PRO A 89 -5.94 -9.78 16.18
CA PRO A 89 -6.88 -10.46 17.06
C PRO A 89 -7.08 -11.92 16.70
N LYS A 90 -7.11 -12.23 15.41
CA LYS A 90 -7.32 -13.61 14.92
C LYS A 90 -6.11 -14.50 15.22
N PHE A 91 -4.92 -13.97 15.01
CA PHE A 91 -3.68 -14.66 15.34
C PHE A 91 -3.58 -14.92 16.85
N TRP A 92 -3.91 -13.91 17.65
CA TRP A 92 -3.93 -14.03 19.10
C TRP A 92 -4.89 -15.15 19.55
N ALA A 93 -6.10 -15.17 18.99
CA ALA A 93 -7.10 -16.19 19.30
C ALA A 93 -6.61 -17.59 18.87
N LEU A 94 -5.90 -17.69 17.76
CA LEU A 94 -5.36 -18.96 17.28
C LEU A 94 -4.27 -19.51 18.22
N VAL A 95 -3.40 -18.64 18.76
CA VAL A 95 -2.25 -19.02 19.57
C VAL A 95 -2.63 -19.15 21.04
N PHE A 96 -3.43 -18.25 21.58
CA PHE A 96 -3.72 -18.14 23.01
C PHE A 96 -5.19 -18.43 23.38
N GLY A 97 -6.04 -18.43 22.41
CA GLY A 97 -7.46 -18.63 22.61
C GLY A 97 -7.88 -20.04 22.43
#